data_106054a189aa1a562d343103258fa547
#
_entry.id   106054a189aa1a562d343103258fa547
#
_cell.length_a   1.000
_cell.length_b   1.000
_cell.length_c   1.000
_cell.angle_alpha   90.00
_cell.angle_beta   90.00
_cell.angle_gamma   90.00
#
_symmetry.space_group_name_H-M   'P 1'
#
loop_
_entity.id
_entity.type
_entity.pdbx_description
1 polymer ?
#
loop_
_entity_poly.entity_id
_entity_poly.type
_entity_poly.pdbx_seq_one_letter_code
_entity_poly.pdbx_strand_id
1 'polypeptide(L)'
;MSDRVAEHVGALVRRLARHLNRRISDTLALLLRHKSAGSLGAVAGFAIAVVFVWKYLRSPPTRPRRSAPKRRVPSAAADSGGAGTAPKLEVSDAVESIPLTTGQIVRKKLSGVRKMTCQILGVILEETSPEDLQKHATVRLPVVELLLEIANHCDLYLMETVIDDASEERVFLALESAGLFQSGGLMKEKVLFSSTEIGRTSFVRQLESDFHVDTNLEIISQLSRFIRYQLYISPMEAGQIAPNVYTSSSLEQYFCSPPE
;
A
#
# COMPACT_ATOMS: atom_id res chain seq x y z
N MET A 1 27.26 14.72 -13.41
CA MET A 1 27.98 14.67 -12.12
C MET A 1 27.07 15.08 -10.95
N SER A 2 26.04 15.89 -11.18
CA SER A 2 25.07 16.34 -10.16
C SER A 2 24.17 15.22 -9.61
N ASP A 3 23.72 14.29 -10.46
CA ASP A 3 22.74 13.28 -10.07
C ASP A 3 23.27 12.23 -9.08
N ARG A 4 24.55 11.86 -9.20
CA ARG A 4 25.19 10.93 -8.24
C ARG A 4 25.37 11.52 -6.85
N VAL A 5 25.55 12.83 -6.76
CA VAL A 5 25.66 13.54 -5.47
C VAL A 5 24.29 13.64 -4.80
N ALA A 6 23.24 13.91 -5.56
CA ALA A 6 21.87 13.95 -5.06
C ALA A 6 21.39 12.57 -4.55
N GLU A 7 21.79 11.51 -5.24
CA GLU A 7 21.47 10.13 -4.87
C GLU A 7 22.21 9.70 -3.58
N HIS A 8 23.48 10.07 -3.44
CA HIS A 8 24.28 9.83 -2.22
C HIS A 8 23.75 10.61 -1.02
N VAL A 9 23.37 11.86 -1.20
CA VAL A 9 22.77 12.69 -0.14
C VAL A 9 21.42 12.13 0.27
N GLY A 10 20.59 11.68 -0.69
CA GLY A 10 19.32 11.02 -0.40
C GLY A 10 19.47 9.71 0.39
N ALA A 11 20.49 8.91 0.07
CA ALA A 11 20.81 7.68 0.81
C ALA A 11 21.28 7.98 2.24
N LEU A 12 22.12 9.01 2.42
CA LEU A 12 22.61 9.45 3.73
C LEU A 12 21.48 9.99 4.62
N VAL A 13 20.58 10.80 4.07
CA VAL A 13 19.42 11.33 4.79
C VAL A 13 18.48 10.19 5.22
N ARG A 14 18.26 9.21 4.35
CA ARG A 14 17.47 8.01 4.69
C ARG A 14 18.13 7.18 5.79
N ARG A 15 19.45 6.98 5.75
CA ARG A 15 20.22 6.29 6.83
C ARG A 15 20.11 7.03 8.15
N LEU A 16 20.26 8.36 8.13
CA LEU A 16 20.15 9.19 9.34
C LEU A 16 18.74 9.17 9.94
N ALA A 17 17.70 9.27 9.09
CA ALA A 17 16.31 9.22 9.53
C ALA A 17 15.97 7.85 10.17
N ARG A 18 16.48 6.76 9.59
CA ARG A 18 16.27 5.40 10.13
C ARG A 18 17.01 5.19 11.45
N HIS A 19 18.26 5.66 11.55
CA HIS A 19 19.05 5.56 12.81
C HIS A 19 18.42 6.37 13.93
N LEU A 20 17.87 7.54 13.61
CA LEU A 20 17.14 8.38 14.55
C LEU A 20 15.84 7.70 15.00
N ASN A 21 15.12 7.07 14.09
CA ASN A 21 13.87 6.37 14.39
C ASN A 21 14.09 5.14 15.29
N ARG A 22 15.16 4.37 15.06
CA ARG A 22 15.55 3.26 15.95
C ARG A 22 15.89 3.75 17.35
N ARG A 23 16.72 4.79 17.48
CA ARG A 23 17.08 5.35 18.79
C ARG A 23 15.87 5.91 19.55
N ILE A 24 14.93 6.52 18.83
CA ILE A 24 13.68 7.02 19.43
C ILE A 24 12.81 5.86 19.91
N SER A 25 12.69 4.78 19.14
CA SER A 25 11.94 3.57 19.55
C SER A 25 12.57 2.90 20.77
N ASP A 26 13.89 2.76 20.79
CA ASP A 26 14.63 2.14 21.91
C ASP A 26 14.53 2.97 23.20
N THR A 27 14.63 4.30 23.09
CA THR A 27 14.46 5.21 24.23
C THR A 27 13.00 5.24 24.71
N LEU A 28 12.03 5.17 23.82
CA LEU A 28 10.62 5.08 24.17
C LEU A 28 10.30 3.75 24.88
N ALA A 29 10.85 2.64 24.38
CA ALA A 29 10.72 1.33 25.00
C ALA A 29 11.36 1.28 26.39
N LEU A 30 12.52 1.90 26.58
CA LEU A 30 13.19 2.04 27.88
C LEU A 30 12.39 2.92 28.86
N LEU A 31 11.81 4.03 28.38
CA LEU A 31 10.97 4.93 29.18
C LEU A 31 9.66 4.26 29.62
N LEU A 32 9.06 3.45 28.73
CA LEU A 32 7.85 2.70 29.07
C LEU A 32 8.11 1.53 30.02
N ARG A 33 9.33 1.01 30.06
CA ARG A 33 9.73 -0.07 30.97
C ARG A 33 10.00 0.42 32.40
N HIS A 34 10.38 1.69 32.57
CA HIS A 34 10.54 2.33 33.87
C HIS A 34 9.20 2.92 34.35
N LYS A 35 8.37 2.08 34.93
CA LYS A 35 7.14 2.44 35.64
C LYS A 35 7.48 3.23 36.91
N SER A 36 7.71 4.53 36.83
CA SER A 36 7.63 5.43 37.99
C SER A 36 6.65 6.55 37.65
N ALA A 37 5.65 6.73 38.52
CA ALA A 37 4.46 7.54 38.32
C ALA A 37 4.68 9.08 38.20
N GLY A 38 5.92 9.54 38.10
CA GLY A 38 6.26 10.96 38.00
C GLY A 38 6.62 11.50 36.64
N SER A 39 6.82 10.65 35.62
CA SER A 39 7.37 11.07 34.32
C SER A 39 6.32 11.22 33.21
N LEU A 40 5.07 10.86 33.43
CA LEU A 40 4.00 10.93 32.41
C LEU A 40 3.73 12.37 31.94
N GLY A 41 3.86 13.37 32.82
CA GLY A 41 3.67 14.78 32.47
C GLY A 41 4.77 15.35 31.56
N ALA A 42 6.03 14.94 31.80
CA ALA A 42 7.17 15.42 31.00
C ALA A 42 7.17 14.84 29.58
N VAL A 43 6.80 13.56 29.42
CA VAL A 43 6.72 12.89 28.12
C VAL A 43 5.55 13.43 27.30
N ALA A 44 4.39 13.65 27.91
CA ALA A 44 3.24 14.27 27.25
C ALA A 44 3.56 15.72 26.80
N GLY A 45 4.23 16.50 27.64
CA GLY A 45 4.66 17.87 27.29
C GLY A 45 5.64 17.91 26.11
N PHE A 46 6.60 16.98 26.09
CA PHE A 46 7.57 16.91 24.99
C PHE A 46 6.92 16.47 23.67
N ALA A 47 6.02 15.48 23.71
CA ALA A 47 5.29 15.04 22.52
C ALA A 47 4.42 16.16 21.94
N ILE A 48 3.73 16.93 22.78
CA ILE A 48 2.92 18.08 22.35
C ILE A 48 3.81 19.17 21.75
N ALA A 49 4.97 19.47 22.32
CA ALA A 49 5.91 20.44 21.80
C ALA A 49 6.45 20.04 20.42
N VAL A 50 6.79 18.77 20.20
CA VAL A 50 7.26 18.24 18.91
C VAL A 50 6.16 18.34 17.85
N VAL A 51 4.91 18.01 18.18
CA VAL A 51 3.76 18.14 17.27
C VAL A 51 3.48 19.60 16.92
N PHE A 52 3.61 20.54 17.88
CA PHE A 52 3.43 21.98 17.63
C PHE A 52 4.52 22.54 16.72
N VAL A 53 5.80 22.19 16.95
CA VAL A 53 6.92 22.61 16.11
C VAL A 53 6.75 22.06 14.69
N TRP A 54 6.35 20.80 14.55
CA TRP A 54 6.13 20.16 13.26
C TRP A 54 4.96 20.79 12.49
N LYS A 55 3.87 21.10 13.18
CA LYS A 55 2.71 21.80 12.61
C LYS A 55 3.05 23.22 12.19
N TYR A 56 3.88 23.94 12.95
CA TYR A 56 4.29 25.32 12.65
C TYR A 56 5.24 25.40 11.45
N LEU A 57 6.17 24.44 11.31
CA LEU A 57 7.08 24.32 10.18
C LEU A 57 6.39 23.87 8.88
N ARG A 58 5.22 23.24 8.97
CA ARG A 58 4.52 22.64 7.81
C ARG A 58 3.28 23.46 7.34
N SER A 59 3.01 24.61 7.92
CA SER A 59 1.89 25.47 7.50
C SER A 59 2.25 26.20 6.22
N PRO A 60 1.63 25.89 5.05
CA PRO A 60 1.75 26.71 3.86
C PRO A 60 0.98 28.01 4.05
N PRO A 61 1.42 29.15 3.46
CA PRO A 61 0.75 30.41 3.61
C PRO A 61 -0.66 30.36 3.00
N THR A 62 -1.66 30.69 3.81
CA THR A 62 -3.06 30.80 3.44
C THR A 62 -3.27 31.90 2.39
N ARG A 63 -3.63 31.50 1.16
CA ARG A 63 -4.16 32.45 0.16
C ARG A 63 -5.61 32.75 0.47
N PRO A 64 -6.05 34.04 0.37
CA PRO A 64 -7.43 34.41 0.65
C PRO A 64 -8.38 33.86 -0.42
N ARG A 65 -9.45 33.28 0.03
CA ARG A 65 -10.51 32.65 -0.76
C ARG A 65 -11.37 33.77 -1.41
N ARG A 66 -11.25 33.93 -2.72
CA ARG A 66 -12.20 34.74 -3.51
C ARG A 66 -13.51 33.96 -3.67
N SER A 67 -14.58 34.55 -3.16
CA SER A 67 -15.95 34.11 -3.34
C SER A 67 -16.39 34.25 -4.80
N ALA A 68 -16.90 33.16 -5.40
CA ALA A 68 -17.54 33.18 -6.71
C ALA A 68 -19.05 33.30 -6.58
N PRO A 69 -19.73 34.02 -7.50
CA PRO A 69 -21.15 34.34 -7.39
C PRO A 69 -22.07 33.21 -7.83
N LYS A 70 -23.20 33.10 -7.14
CA LYS A 70 -24.31 32.19 -7.44
C LYS A 70 -24.91 32.50 -8.82
N ARG A 71 -24.99 31.48 -9.69
CA ARG A 71 -25.79 31.53 -10.92
C ARG A 71 -27.08 30.74 -10.73
N ARG A 72 -28.19 31.48 -10.91
CA ARG A 72 -29.58 30.98 -10.88
C ARG A 72 -29.86 30.02 -12.04
N VAL A 73 -30.66 29.00 -11.77
CA VAL A 73 -31.34 28.13 -12.74
C VAL A 73 -32.60 28.84 -13.23
N PRO A 74 -32.98 28.73 -14.49
CA PRO A 74 -34.39 28.74 -14.89
C PRO A 74 -34.79 27.35 -15.46
N SER A 75 -35.93 26.90 -14.96
CA SER A 75 -36.78 25.82 -15.43
C SER A 75 -37.68 26.27 -16.58
N ALA A 76 -37.87 25.41 -17.58
CA ALA A 76 -39.08 25.28 -18.43
C ALA A 76 -38.84 24.10 -19.38
N ALA A 77 -39.52 23.00 -19.35
CA ALA A 77 -40.88 22.62 -19.71
C ALA A 77 -41.10 22.37 -21.22
N ALA A 78 -41.44 21.07 -21.51
CA ALA A 78 -42.33 20.52 -22.53
C ALA A 78 -41.95 20.72 -24.02
N ASP A 79 -42.06 19.80 -24.94
CA ASP A 79 -43.18 18.92 -25.32
C ASP A 79 -42.81 18.00 -26.50
N SER A 80 -43.51 16.88 -26.57
CA SER A 80 -43.98 16.09 -27.72
C SER A 80 -43.09 15.51 -28.82
N GLY A 81 -43.14 14.19 -28.94
CA GLY A 81 -43.78 13.51 -30.05
C GLY A 81 -42.90 13.04 -31.21
N GLY A 82 -42.82 11.72 -31.40
CA GLY A 82 -42.33 11.13 -32.63
C GLY A 82 -42.12 9.63 -32.55
N ALA A 83 -43.14 8.88 -32.88
CA ALA A 83 -43.07 7.42 -33.07
C ALA A 83 -42.23 7.10 -34.32
N GLY A 84 -41.28 6.17 -34.18
CA GLY A 84 -40.52 5.58 -35.26
C GLY A 84 -40.24 4.12 -34.98
N THR A 85 -40.98 3.26 -35.68
CA THR A 85 -40.94 1.82 -35.61
C THR A 85 -39.58 1.26 -35.99
N ALA A 86 -38.96 0.48 -35.11
CA ALA A 86 -37.72 -0.25 -35.36
C ALA A 86 -37.98 -1.59 -36.04
N PRO A 87 -37.10 -2.11 -36.90
CA PRO A 87 -37.04 -3.54 -37.17
C PRO A 87 -36.19 -4.23 -36.14
N LYS A 88 -36.77 -5.23 -35.49
CA LYS A 88 -36.14 -6.19 -34.60
C LYS A 88 -35.21 -7.10 -35.41
N LEU A 89 -33.89 -6.85 -35.33
CA LEU A 89 -32.89 -7.81 -35.76
C LEU A 89 -32.53 -8.65 -34.54
N GLU A 90 -32.99 -9.88 -34.56
CA GLU A 90 -32.50 -10.92 -33.66
C GLU A 90 -31.03 -11.23 -34.05
N VAL A 91 -30.11 -10.65 -33.34
CA VAL A 91 -28.70 -11.08 -33.35
C VAL A 91 -28.59 -12.15 -32.27
N SER A 92 -28.40 -13.38 -32.73
CA SER A 92 -28.01 -14.51 -31.91
C SER A 92 -26.71 -14.19 -31.21
N ASP A 93 -26.76 -13.90 -29.91
CA ASP A 93 -25.60 -13.70 -29.04
C ASP A 93 -24.93 -15.04 -28.72
N ALA A 94 -24.11 -15.51 -29.64
CA ALA A 94 -22.95 -16.30 -29.28
C ALA A 94 -21.81 -15.30 -28.96
N VAL A 95 -21.88 -14.62 -27.81
CA VAL A 95 -20.74 -13.89 -27.29
C VAL A 95 -19.73 -14.93 -26.81
N GLU A 96 -18.80 -15.30 -27.71
CA GLU A 96 -17.55 -15.91 -27.31
C GLU A 96 -16.93 -14.93 -26.29
N SER A 97 -16.90 -15.32 -25.02
CA SER A 97 -16.29 -14.56 -23.95
C SER A 97 -14.78 -14.53 -24.21
N ILE A 98 -14.30 -13.47 -24.86
CA ILE A 98 -12.89 -13.20 -25.03
C ILE A 98 -12.26 -13.23 -23.63
N PRO A 99 -11.25 -14.09 -23.38
CA PRO A 99 -10.62 -14.14 -22.07
C PRO A 99 -10.06 -12.77 -21.71
N LEU A 100 -10.41 -12.25 -20.54
CA LEU A 100 -9.93 -10.96 -20.06
C LEU A 100 -8.41 -11.03 -19.91
N THR A 101 -7.72 -10.00 -20.36
CA THR A 101 -6.27 -9.86 -20.11
C THR A 101 -6.01 -9.64 -18.62
N THR A 102 -4.80 -9.98 -18.15
CA THR A 102 -4.38 -9.76 -16.75
C THR A 102 -4.62 -8.32 -16.31
N GLY A 103 -4.28 -7.34 -17.15
CA GLY A 103 -4.54 -5.92 -16.84
C GLY A 103 -6.01 -5.57 -16.72
N GLN A 104 -6.89 -6.18 -17.49
CA GLN A 104 -8.34 -5.97 -17.36
C GLN A 104 -8.87 -6.56 -16.06
N ILE A 105 -8.36 -7.72 -15.64
CA ILE A 105 -8.75 -8.35 -14.38
C ILE A 105 -8.25 -7.52 -13.21
N VAL A 106 -6.98 -7.10 -13.21
CA VAL A 106 -6.39 -6.23 -12.19
C VAL A 106 -7.21 -4.95 -12.06
N ARG A 107 -7.49 -4.28 -13.18
CA ARG A 107 -8.30 -3.05 -13.20
C ARG A 107 -9.71 -3.24 -12.63
N LYS A 108 -10.34 -4.37 -12.91
CA LYS A 108 -11.68 -4.69 -12.39
C LYS A 108 -11.63 -4.96 -10.90
N LYS A 109 -10.67 -5.78 -10.42
CA LYS A 109 -10.51 -6.11 -8.99
C LYS A 109 -10.06 -4.94 -8.13
N LEU A 110 -9.25 -4.03 -8.69
CA LEU A 110 -8.80 -2.81 -8.02
C LEU A 110 -9.70 -1.59 -8.29
N SER A 111 -10.90 -1.80 -8.81
CA SER A 111 -11.83 -0.69 -9.04
C SER A 111 -12.15 0.06 -7.75
N GLY A 112 -11.84 1.37 -7.72
CA GLY A 112 -12.01 2.22 -6.54
C GLY A 112 -10.93 2.07 -5.46
N VAL A 113 -9.88 1.28 -5.69
CA VAL A 113 -8.68 1.20 -4.86
C VAL A 113 -7.70 2.28 -5.31
N ARG A 114 -7.35 3.19 -4.40
CA ARG A 114 -6.38 4.26 -4.65
C ARG A 114 -4.99 3.87 -4.15
N LYS A 115 -4.93 3.23 -2.99
CA LYS A 115 -3.69 2.79 -2.34
C LYS A 115 -3.77 1.32 -1.97
N MET A 116 -2.69 0.62 -2.29
CA MET A 116 -2.52 -0.79 -1.94
C MET A 116 -1.21 -0.96 -1.16
N THR A 117 -1.26 -1.75 -0.11
CA THR A 117 -0.08 -2.18 0.66
C THR A 117 0.08 -3.68 0.53
N CYS A 118 1.30 -4.14 0.31
CA CYS A 118 1.60 -5.55 0.11
C CYS A 118 2.83 -5.96 0.94
N GLN A 119 2.70 -7.03 1.71
CA GLN A 119 3.83 -7.67 2.35
C GLN A 119 4.77 -8.28 1.30
N ILE A 120 6.06 -8.29 1.58
CA ILE A 120 7.08 -8.83 0.68
C ILE A 120 7.31 -10.33 0.92
N LEU A 121 7.55 -10.75 2.16
CA LEU A 121 7.79 -12.16 2.51
C LEU A 121 6.58 -13.05 2.21
N GLY A 122 6.83 -14.18 1.55
CA GLY A 122 5.82 -15.16 1.19
C GLY A 122 4.81 -14.71 0.13
N VAL A 123 4.82 -13.43 -0.28
CA VAL A 123 3.99 -12.90 -1.36
C VAL A 123 4.82 -12.62 -2.60
N ILE A 124 5.90 -11.85 -2.46
CA ILE A 124 6.78 -11.40 -3.54
C ILE A 124 8.07 -12.22 -3.53
N LEU A 125 8.60 -12.51 -2.35
CA LEU A 125 9.77 -13.34 -2.15
C LEU A 125 9.36 -14.80 -1.89
N GLU A 126 10.29 -15.72 -2.17
CA GLU A 126 10.16 -17.14 -1.81
C GLU A 126 10.31 -17.34 -0.31
N GLU A 127 11.11 -16.51 0.33
CA GLU A 127 11.35 -16.54 1.77
C GLU A 127 10.08 -16.18 2.53
N THR A 128 9.88 -16.83 3.68
CA THR A 128 8.67 -16.69 4.50
C THR A 128 8.96 -16.16 5.91
N SER A 129 10.24 -16.05 6.27
CA SER A 129 10.66 -15.54 7.59
C SER A 129 11.69 -14.41 7.47
N PRO A 130 11.72 -13.46 8.44
CA PRO A 130 12.74 -12.41 8.46
C PRO A 130 14.17 -12.94 8.64
N GLU A 131 14.33 -14.13 9.27
CA GLU A 131 15.61 -14.80 9.48
C GLU A 131 16.20 -15.31 8.16
N ASP A 132 15.36 -15.71 7.21
CA ASP A 132 15.81 -16.14 5.89
C ASP A 132 16.40 -14.97 5.11
N LEU A 133 15.87 -13.78 5.29
CA LEU A 133 16.38 -12.55 4.67
C LEU A 133 17.81 -12.20 5.08
N GLN A 134 18.31 -12.75 6.20
CA GLN A 134 19.72 -12.60 6.58
C GLN A 134 20.65 -13.37 5.66
N LYS A 135 20.15 -14.35 4.92
CA LYS A 135 20.93 -15.20 4.03
C LYS A 135 20.71 -14.87 2.56
N HIS A 136 19.47 -14.82 2.13
CA HIS A 136 19.09 -14.60 0.73
C HIS A 136 17.74 -13.88 0.63
N ALA A 137 17.46 -13.35 -0.56
CA ALA A 137 16.17 -12.81 -0.96
C ALA A 137 15.96 -13.13 -2.43
N THR A 138 14.93 -13.93 -2.72
CA THR A 138 14.64 -14.46 -4.05
C THR A 138 13.26 -14.00 -4.49
N VAL A 139 13.21 -13.18 -5.54
CA VAL A 139 11.93 -12.67 -6.07
C VAL A 139 11.27 -13.74 -6.93
N ARG A 140 9.99 -13.99 -6.70
CA ARG A 140 9.14 -14.86 -7.51
C ARG A 140 8.86 -14.17 -8.84
N LEU A 141 9.47 -14.65 -9.93
CA LEU A 141 9.37 -13.99 -11.24
C LEU A 141 7.93 -13.80 -11.74
N PRO A 142 6.98 -14.74 -11.56
CA PRO A 142 5.61 -14.56 -12.04
C PRO A 142 4.87 -13.37 -11.39
N VAL A 143 5.29 -12.94 -10.19
CA VAL A 143 4.65 -11.83 -9.49
C VAL A 143 5.08 -10.46 -10.00
N VAL A 144 6.21 -10.36 -10.68
CA VAL A 144 6.83 -9.08 -11.10
C VAL A 144 5.93 -8.33 -12.07
N GLU A 145 5.50 -8.98 -13.15
CA GLU A 145 4.62 -8.36 -14.14
C GLU A 145 3.29 -7.92 -13.53
N LEU A 146 2.76 -8.74 -12.62
CA LEU A 146 1.53 -8.42 -11.90
C LEU A 146 1.70 -7.20 -11.00
N LEU A 147 2.81 -7.08 -10.27
CA LEU A 147 3.10 -5.91 -9.44
C LEU A 147 3.24 -4.63 -10.25
N LEU A 148 3.88 -4.70 -11.41
CA LEU A 148 3.99 -3.57 -12.34
C LEU A 148 2.61 -3.15 -12.85
N GLU A 149 1.75 -4.11 -13.18
CA GLU A 149 0.39 -3.83 -13.61
C GLU A 149 -0.46 -3.23 -12.47
N ILE A 150 -0.33 -3.75 -11.24
CA ILE A 150 -0.97 -3.17 -10.05
C ILE A 150 -0.49 -1.73 -9.82
N ALA A 151 0.81 -1.47 -9.91
CA ALA A 151 1.40 -0.15 -9.72
C ALA A 151 0.94 0.88 -10.78
N ASN A 152 0.52 0.42 -11.98
CA ASN A 152 -0.09 1.26 -13.00
C ASN A 152 -1.54 1.67 -12.64
N HIS A 153 -2.22 0.93 -11.78
CA HIS A 153 -3.62 1.17 -11.43
C HIS A 153 -3.84 1.84 -10.07
N CYS A 154 -2.93 1.65 -9.13
CA CYS A 154 -3.04 2.22 -7.79
C CYS A 154 -1.67 2.57 -7.22
N ASP A 155 -1.68 3.34 -6.14
CA ASP A 155 -0.48 3.72 -5.40
C ASP A 155 0.00 2.55 -4.54
N LEU A 156 0.87 1.70 -5.11
CA LEU A 156 1.37 0.47 -4.48
C LEU A 156 2.55 0.75 -3.55
N TYR A 157 2.45 0.28 -2.31
CA TYR A 157 3.51 0.26 -1.29
C TYR A 157 3.87 -1.17 -0.94
N LEU A 158 5.14 -1.51 -0.99
CA LEU A 158 5.67 -2.77 -0.50
C LEU A 158 6.20 -2.59 0.91
N MET A 159 6.01 -3.56 1.78
CA MET A 159 6.46 -3.44 3.15
C MET A 159 6.93 -4.75 3.75
N GLU A 160 7.95 -4.65 4.61
CA GLU A 160 8.47 -5.82 5.29
C GLU A 160 9.02 -5.51 6.68
N THR A 161 9.05 -6.57 7.50
CA THR A 161 9.75 -6.57 8.78
C THR A 161 11.14 -7.18 8.57
N VAL A 162 12.18 -6.43 8.90
CA VAL A 162 13.58 -6.85 8.76
C VAL A 162 14.30 -6.78 10.10
N ILE A 163 15.26 -7.69 10.30
CA ILE A 163 16.03 -7.79 11.54
C ILE A 163 17.19 -6.80 11.54
N ASP A 164 17.82 -6.59 10.36
CA ASP A 164 19.01 -5.76 10.20
C ASP A 164 19.03 -5.00 8.86
N ASP A 165 19.97 -4.06 8.74
CA ASP A 165 20.12 -3.23 7.55
C ASP A 165 20.65 -4.02 6.35
N ALA A 166 21.39 -5.12 6.59
CA ALA A 166 21.89 -5.99 5.52
C ALA A 166 20.76 -6.77 4.86
N SER A 167 19.75 -7.19 5.64
CA SER A 167 18.54 -7.81 5.12
C SER A 167 17.71 -6.82 4.30
N GLU A 168 17.59 -5.57 4.74
CA GLU A 168 16.94 -4.50 3.98
C GLU A 168 17.61 -4.28 2.62
N GLU A 169 18.94 -4.12 2.62
CA GLU A 169 19.72 -3.91 1.40
C GLU A 169 19.56 -5.11 0.43
N ARG A 170 19.55 -6.34 0.96
CA ARG A 170 19.39 -7.56 0.18
C ARG A 170 18.03 -7.63 -0.50
N VAL A 171 16.95 -7.28 0.22
CA VAL A 171 15.61 -7.19 -0.37
C VAL A 171 15.58 -6.12 -1.46
N PHE A 172 16.15 -4.94 -1.24
CA PHE A 172 16.22 -3.91 -2.27
C PHE A 172 16.95 -4.37 -3.53
N LEU A 173 18.11 -5.02 -3.37
CA LEU A 173 18.88 -5.55 -4.50
C LEU A 173 18.11 -6.63 -5.26
N ALA A 174 17.39 -7.49 -4.56
CA ALA A 174 16.56 -8.51 -5.19
C ALA A 174 15.42 -7.89 -6.02
N LEU A 175 14.69 -6.92 -5.46
CA LEU A 175 13.60 -6.21 -6.16
C LEU A 175 14.14 -5.40 -7.38
N GLU A 176 15.32 -4.78 -7.24
CA GLU A 176 15.98 -4.06 -8.33
C GLU A 176 16.43 -5.00 -9.45
N SER A 177 17.04 -6.12 -9.08
CA SER A 177 17.48 -7.16 -10.03
C SER A 177 16.32 -7.79 -10.78
N ALA A 178 15.16 -7.90 -10.13
CA ALA A 178 13.91 -8.36 -10.76
C ALA A 178 13.24 -7.31 -11.66
N GLY A 179 13.78 -6.08 -11.73
CA GLY A 179 13.29 -5.04 -12.64
C GLY A 179 12.12 -4.20 -12.11
N LEU A 180 11.75 -4.31 -10.83
CA LEU A 180 10.59 -3.60 -10.27
C LEU A 180 10.76 -2.07 -10.24
N PHE A 181 11.99 -1.56 -10.26
CA PHE A 181 12.30 -0.11 -10.20
C PHE A 181 12.68 0.50 -11.55
N GLN A 182 12.40 -0.19 -12.66
CA GLN A 182 12.67 0.34 -14.00
C GLN A 182 11.70 1.47 -14.36
N SER A 183 11.97 2.15 -15.47
CA SER A 183 11.16 3.28 -15.94
C SER A 183 9.68 2.90 -16.07
N GLY A 184 8.81 3.59 -15.34
CA GLY A 184 7.39 3.27 -15.26
C GLY A 184 7.01 2.25 -14.20
N GLY A 185 7.99 1.68 -13.47
CA GLY A 185 7.76 0.73 -12.39
C GLY A 185 7.53 1.38 -11.02
N LEU A 186 7.71 0.59 -9.98
CA LEU A 186 7.56 1.01 -8.59
C LEU A 186 8.67 1.99 -8.19
N MET A 187 8.35 3.00 -7.40
CA MET A 187 9.36 3.90 -6.82
C MET A 187 10.01 3.25 -5.60
N LYS A 188 11.34 3.36 -5.47
CA LYS A 188 12.10 2.81 -4.32
C LYS A 188 11.60 3.34 -2.98
N GLU A 189 11.12 4.59 -2.93
CA GLU A 189 10.58 5.24 -1.74
C GLU A 189 9.27 4.61 -1.23
N LYS A 190 8.61 3.80 -2.05
CA LYS A 190 7.40 3.06 -1.68
C LYS A 190 7.68 1.67 -1.13
N VAL A 191 8.95 1.30 -0.97
CA VAL A 191 9.35 0.10 -0.23
C VAL A 191 9.70 0.52 1.19
N LEU A 192 8.92 0.04 2.15
CA LEU A 192 8.98 0.44 3.55
C LEU A 192 9.46 -0.73 4.41
N PHE A 193 10.40 -0.46 5.30
CA PHE A 193 10.90 -1.45 6.24
C PHE A 193 10.65 -1.05 7.68
N SER A 194 10.36 -2.02 8.51
CA SER A 194 10.20 -1.85 9.96
C SER A 194 10.99 -2.93 10.69
N SER A 195 11.34 -2.68 11.94
CA SER A 195 11.98 -3.68 12.81
C SER A 195 10.97 -4.55 13.56
N THR A 196 9.67 -4.27 13.43
CA THR A 196 8.61 -4.99 14.14
C THR A 196 7.35 -5.08 13.30
N GLU A 197 6.54 -6.12 13.52
CA GLU A 197 5.22 -6.26 12.90
C GLU A 197 4.26 -5.13 13.30
N ILE A 198 4.35 -4.63 14.54
CA ILE A 198 3.57 -3.48 15.00
C ILE A 198 3.91 -2.24 14.18
N GLY A 199 5.20 -2.04 13.86
CA GLY A 199 5.65 -0.95 12.99
C GLY A 199 5.08 -1.10 11.58
N ARG A 200 5.12 -2.29 11.01
CA ARG A 200 4.55 -2.62 9.69
C ARG A 200 3.04 -2.38 9.66
N THR A 201 2.31 -2.88 10.65
CA THR A 201 0.86 -2.65 10.80
C THR A 201 0.53 -1.16 10.93
N SER A 202 1.38 -0.40 11.61
CA SER A 202 1.22 1.06 11.74
C SER A 202 1.39 1.79 10.40
N PHE A 203 2.30 1.35 9.53
CA PHE A 203 2.41 1.91 8.18
C PHE A 203 1.14 1.70 7.36
N VAL A 204 0.55 0.50 7.39
CA VAL A 204 -0.71 0.21 6.68
C VAL A 204 -1.80 1.21 7.08
N ARG A 205 -1.93 1.47 8.38
CA ARG A 205 -2.93 2.41 8.93
C ARG A 205 -2.61 3.87 8.59
N GLN A 206 -1.33 4.29 8.68
CA GLN A 206 -0.91 5.67 8.38
C GLN A 206 -1.02 6.00 6.90
N LEU A 207 -0.81 5.01 6.03
CA LEU A 207 -0.99 5.17 4.59
C LEU A 207 -2.47 5.25 4.19
N GLU A 208 -3.40 4.89 5.10
CA GLU A 208 -4.83 4.80 4.78
C GLU A 208 -5.06 3.91 3.55
N SER A 209 -4.49 2.70 3.58
CA SER A 209 -4.59 1.74 2.48
C SER A 209 -6.04 1.32 2.25
N ASP A 210 -6.46 1.30 0.99
CA ASP A 210 -7.79 0.78 0.61
C ASP A 210 -7.76 -0.75 0.46
N PHE A 211 -6.58 -1.33 0.08
CA PHE A 211 -6.38 -2.76 -0.11
C PHE A 211 -5.06 -3.20 0.55
N HIS A 212 -5.08 -4.28 1.32
CA HIS A 212 -3.90 -4.81 2.01
C HIS A 212 -3.71 -6.30 1.72
N VAL A 213 -2.46 -6.71 1.44
CA VAL A 213 -2.08 -8.10 1.22
C VAL A 213 -1.06 -8.52 2.27
N ASP A 214 -1.31 -9.63 2.94
CA ASP A 214 -0.44 -10.13 3.99
C ASP A 214 -0.54 -11.67 4.11
N THR A 215 0.52 -12.30 4.62
CA THR A 215 0.57 -13.73 4.95
C THR A 215 0.33 -14.00 6.43
N ASN A 216 0.26 -12.96 7.27
CA ASN A 216 0.04 -13.09 8.70
C ASN A 216 -1.45 -12.89 9.04
N LEU A 217 -2.09 -13.99 9.45
CA LEU A 217 -3.50 -14.02 9.80
C LEU A 217 -3.86 -13.05 10.95
N GLU A 218 -2.95 -12.87 11.90
CA GLU A 218 -3.19 -11.97 13.04
C GLU A 218 -3.26 -10.51 12.56
N ILE A 219 -2.36 -10.10 11.68
CA ILE A 219 -2.35 -8.75 11.07
C ILE A 219 -3.61 -8.53 10.25
N ILE A 220 -3.99 -9.48 9.39
CA ILE A 220 -5.23 -9.44 8.62
C ILE A 220 -6.44 -9.24 9.52
N SER A 221 -6.52 -10.03 10.61
CA SER A 221 -7.61 -9.94 11.58
C SER A 221 -7.66 -8.58 12.29
N GLN A 222 -6.50 -8.09 12.75
CA GLN A 222 -6.40 -6.78 13.41
C GLN A 222 -6.79 -5.62 12.51
N LEU A 223 -6.42 -5.70 11.22
CA LEU A 223 -6.68 -4.65 10.24
C LEU A 223 -8.08 -4.72 9.61
N SER A 224 -8.83 -5.81 9.79
CA SER A 224 -10.13 -6.02 9.13
C SER A 224 -11.15 -4.91 9.37
N ARG A 225 -11.08 -4.22 10.52
CA ARG A 225 -11.96 -3.09 10.86
C ARG A 225 -11.52 -1.74 10.30
N PHE A 226 -10.31 -1.66 9.72
CA PHE A 226 -9.72 -0.39 9.26
C PHE A 226 -9.55 -0.34 7.74
N ILE A 227 -9.33 -1.50 7.11
CA ILE A 227 -9.00 -1.61 5.69
C ILE A 227 -10.24 -2.09 4.93
N ARG A 228 -10.52 -1.44 3.82
CA ARG A 228 -11.72 -1.73 3.03
C ARG A 228 -11.70 -3.13 2.42
N TYR A 229 -10.57 -3.55 1.88
CA TYR A 229 -10.36 -4.87 1.28
C TYR A 229 -9.03 -5.46 1.74
N GLN A 230 -9.01 -6.75 2.02
CA GLN A 230 -7.79 -7.45 2.37
C GLN A 230 -7.69 -8.76 1.61
N LEU A 231 -6.46 -9.16 1.30
CA LEU A 231 -6.14 -10.46 0.73
C LEU A 231 -5.18 -11.18 1.66
N TYR A 232 -5.63 -12.27 2.23
CA TYR A 232 -4.83 -13.20 3.00
C TYR A 232 -4.21 -14.24 2.07
N ILE A 233 -2.89 -14.27 2.01
CA ILE A 233 -2.17 -15.29 1.23
C ILE A 233 -1.81 -16.45 2.14
N SER A 234 -2.37 -17.63 1.85
CA SER A 234 -2.15 -18.84 2.62
C SER A 234 -2.19 -20.07 1.71
N PRO A 235 -1.25 -21.02 1.87
CA PRO A 235 -1.29 -22.29 1.14
C PRO A 235 -2.46 -23.20 1.56
N MET A 236 -3.05 -22.94 2.72
CA MET A 236 -4.19 -23.67 3.25
C MET A 236 -5.47 -22.86 3.06
N GLU A 237 -6.56 -23.55 2.71
CA GLU A 237 -7.86 -22.91 2.69
C GLU A 237 -8.22 -22.44 4.11
N ALA A 238 -8.24 -21.14 4.29
CA ALA A 238 -8.76 -20.54 5.50
C ALA A 238 -10.28 -20.35 5.32
N GLY A 239 -11.06 -20.68 6.33
CA GLY A 239 -12.46 -20.31 6.38
C GLY A 239 -12.63 -18.79 6.30
N GLN A 240 -13.87 -18.30 6.20
CA GLN A 240 -14.17 -16.89 6.15
C GLN A 240 -13.65 -16.17 7.42
N ILE A 241 -12.64 -15.32 7.27
CA ILE A 241 -12.02 -14.58 8.37
C ILE A 241 -12.87 -13.35 8.73
N ALA A 242 -13.23 -12.56 7.71
CA ALA A 242 -14.10 -11.41 7.83
C ALA A 242 -14.75 -11.12 6.46
N PRO A 243 -15.86 -10.33 6.39
CA PRO A 243 -16.56 -10.07 5.14
C PRO A 243 -15.74 -9.34 4.07
N ASN A 244 -14.70 -8.62 4.48
CA ASN A 244 -13.82 -7.84 3.60
C ASN A 244 -12.45 -8.49 3.40
N VAL A 245 -12.30 -9.76 3.79
CA VAL A 245 -11.06 -10.52 3.65
C VAL A 245 -11.26 -11.63 2.63
N TYR A 246 -10.50 -11.54 1.55
CA TYR A 246 -10.36 -12.58 0.54
C TYR A 246 -9.21 -13.51 0.91
N THR A 247 -9.25 -14.75 0.49
CA THR A 247 -8.16 -15.74 0.71
C THR A 247 -7.73 -16.31 -0.63
N SER A 248 -6.43 -16.48 -0.81
CA SER A 248 -5.85 -17.12 -1.98
C SER A 248 -4.52 -17.79 -1.63
N SER A 249 -4.09 -18.78 -2.42
CA SER A 249 -2.79 -19.42 -2.23
C SER A 249 -1.63 -18.53 -2.70
N SER A 250 -1.87 -17.60 -3.62
CA SER A 250 -0.88 -16.62 -4.09
C SER A 250 -1.55 -15.36 -4.64
N LEU A 251 -0.73 -14.31 -4.81
CA LEU A 251 -1.16 -13.04 -5.40
C LEU A 251 -1.60 -13.25 -6.85
N GLU A 252 -0.84 -14.04 -7.60
CA GLU A 252 -1.10 -14.35 -9.01
C GLU A 252 -2.42 -15.11 -9.16
N GLN A 253 -2.66 -16.11 -8.31
CA GLN A 253 -3.91 -16.86 -8.35
C GLN A 253 -5.12 -15.94 -8.13
N TYR A 254 -5.04 -15.05 -7.15
CA TYR A 254 -6.12 -14.10 -6.90
C TYR A 254 -6.39 -13.21 -8.11
N PHE A 255 -5.36 -12.62 -8.72
CA PHE A 255 -5.53 -11.69 -9.83
C PHE A 255 -5.69 -12.36 -11.20
N CYS A 256 -5.33 -13.64 -11.38
CA CYS A 256 -5.58 -14.39 -12.61
C CYS A 256 -6.98 -15.01 -12.64
N SER A 257 -7.62 -15.22 -11.49
CA SER A 257 -9.01 -15.71 -11.43
C SER A 257 -9.98 -14.63 -11.89
N PRO A 258 -10.97 -14.96 -12.73
CA PRO A 258 -11.99 -13.98 -13.11
C PRO A 258 -12.69 -13.45 -11.84
N PRO A 259 -13.10 -12.19 -11.82
CA PRO A 259 -13.85 -11.64 -10.71
C PRO A 259 -15.24 -12.31 -10.67
N GLU A 260 -15.64 -12.75 -9.49
CA GLU A 260 -16.98 -13.24 -9.18
C GLU A 260 -18.04 -12.15 -9.36
#